data_b23e828c4b781fda60a409c4d7004a96
#
_entry.id   b23e828c4b781fda60a409c4d7004a96
#
_cell.length_a   1.000
_cell.length_b   1.000
_cell.length_c   1.000
_cell.angle_alpha   90.00
_cell.angle_beta   90.00
_cell.angle_gamma   90.00
#
_symmetry.space_group_name_H-M   'P 1'
#
loop_
_entity.id
_entity.type
_entity.pdbx_description
1 polymer ?
#
loop_
_entity_poly.entity_id
_entity_poly.type
_entity_poly.pdbx_seq_one_letter_code
_entity_poly.pdbx_strand_id
1 'polypeptide(L)'
;MGIHFTDKFSLLHLASGIVAYYWNATFAAWFVAHAAFEVIENTEQGMRVIRLFKLWPGGKSHADSGLNRVGDQFYACVGWALAYYSTKLF
;
A
#
# COMPACT_ATOMS: atom_id res chain seq x y z
N MET A 1 -3.25 4.06 -14.81
CA MET A 1 -3.10 3.57 -13.44
C MET A 1 -1.69 3.03 -13.27
N GLY A 2 -1.05 3.29 -12.15
CA GLY A 2 0.29 2.79 -11.88
C GLY A 2 1.43 3.57 -12.52
N ILE A 3 1.19 4.80 -12.96
CA ILE A 3 2.20 5.63 -13.63
C ILE A 3 2.59 6.83 -12.77
N HIS A 4 1.62 7.43 -12.08
CA HIS A 4 1.82 8.64 -11.30
C HIS A 4 2.15 8.33 -9.85
N PHE A 5 2.85 9.25 -9.17
CA PHE A 5 3.11 9.15 -7.73
C PHE A 5 1.80 9.04 -6.94
N THR A 6 0.79 9.83 -7.30
CA THR A 6 -0.52 9.82 -6.65
C THR A 6 -1.58 9.43 -7.67
N ASP A 7 -2.43 8.48 -7.33
CA ASP A 7 -3.59 8.10 -8.14
C ASP A 7 -4.75 7.71 -7.21
N LYS A 8 -5.82 7.19 -7.79
CA LYS A 8 -7.02 6.85 -7.02
C LYS A 8 -6.79 5.75 -5.98
N PHE A 9 -5.74 4.95 -6.14
CA PHE A 9 -5.40 3.90 -5.18
C PHE A 9 -4.50 4.38 -4.04
N SER A 10 -3.99 5.61 -4.12
CA SER A 10 -3.20 6.19 -3.03
C SER A 10 -3.97 6.20 -1.71
N LEU A 11 -5.27 6.48 -1.78
CA LEU A 11 -6.14 6.49 -0.60
C LEU A 11 -6.25 5.09 0.03
N LEU A 12 -6.26 4.03 -0.78
CA LEU A 12 -6.28 2.66 -0.27
C LEU A 12 -4.99 2.32 0.47
N HIS A 13 -3.85 2.74 -0.04
CA HIS A 13 -2.56 2.54 0.64
C HIS A 13 -2.51 3.31 1.95
N LEU A 14 -3.02 4.54 1.96
CA LEU A 14 -3.11 5.32 3.18
C LEU A 14 -4.00 4.62 4.21
N ALA A 15 -5.17 4.14 3.80
CA ALA A 15 -6.09 3.42 4.67
C ALA A 15 -5.45 2.15 5.23
N SER A 16 -4.68 1.42 4.43
CA SER A 16 -4.00 0.21 4.88
C SER A 16 -2.98 0.50 5.98
N GLY A 17 -2.30 1.64 5.89
CA GLY A 17 -1.37 2.08 6.94
C GLY A 17 -2.07 2.35 8.26
N ILE A 18 -3.23 2.99 8.21
CA ILE A 18 -4.04 3.24 9.40
C ILE A 18 -4.45 1.90 10.05
N VAL A 19 -4.94 0.97 9.25
CA VAL A 19 -5.34 -0.36 9.73
C VAL A 19 -4.15 -1.08 10.37
N ALA A 20 -2.98 -1.04 9.73
CA ALA A 20 -1.78 -1.70 10.24
C ALA A 20 -1.41 -1.18 11.64
N TYR A 21 -1.52 0.14 11.87
CA TYR A 21 -1.27 0.71 13.18
C TYR A 21 -2.21 0.12 14.23
N TYR A 22 -3.50 0.07 13.93
CA TYR A 22 -4.49 -0.44 14.90
C TYR A 22 -4.38 -1.95 15.09
N TRP A 23 -3.73 -2.66 14.20
CA TRP A 23 -3.40 -4.08 14.38
C TRP A 23 -2.06 -4.28 15.10
N ASN A 24 -1.52 -3.22 15.71
CA ASN A 24 -0.31 -3.25 16.52
C ASN A 24 0.97 -3.52 15.73
N ALA A 25 0.98 -3.27 14.44
CA ALA A 25 2.21 -3.35 13.67
C ALA A 25 3.09 -2.16 14.02
N THR A 26 4.37 -2.42 14.29
CA THR A 26 5.35 -1.33 14.43
C THR A 26 5.57 -0.68 13.07
N PHE A 27 6.07 0.56 13.07
CA PHE A 27 6.38 1.23 11.81
C PHE A 27 7.37 0.42 10.97
N ALA A 28 8.43 -0.10 11.61
CA ALA A 28 9.44 -0.88 10.89
C ALA A 28 8.85 -2.14 10.28
N ALA A 29 8.03 -2.89 11.03
CA ALA A 29 7.37 -4.08 10.52
C ALA A 29 6.42 -3.76 9.37
N TRP A 30 5.65 -2.68 9.51
CA TRP A 30 4.73 -2.25 8.46
C TRP A 30 5.47 -1.79 7.20
N PHE A 31 6.53 -1.01 7.37
CA PHE A 31 7.34 -0.54 6.26
C PHE A 31 7.86 -1.72 5.43
N VAL A 32 8.46 -2.71 6.10
CA VAL A 32 9.01 -3.89 5.43
C VAL A 32 7.91 -4.73 4.80
N ALA A 33 6.82 -4.96 5.52
CA ALA A 33 5.72 -5.78 5.01
C ALA A 33 5.08 -5.16 3.77
N HIS A 34 4.85 -3.85 3.79
CA HIS A 34 4.24 -3.16 2.65
C HIS A 34 5.20 -3.10 1.47
N ALA A 35 6.49 -2.88 1.73
CA ALA A 35 7.51 -2.89 0.66
C ALA A 35 7.57 -4.27 -0.01
N ALA A 36 7.54 -5.34 0.79
CA ALA A 36 7.50 -6.70 0.26
C ALA A 36 6.23 -6.94 -0.56
N PHE A 37 5.10 -6.46 -0.09
CA PHE A 37 3.84 -6.55 -0.82
C PHE A 37 3.92 -5.83 -2.18
N GLU A 38 4.52 -4.64 -2.20
CA GLU A 38 4.71 -3.88 -3.45
C GLU A 38 5.55 -4.66 -4.46
N VAL A 39 6.62 -5.33 -4.00
CA VAL A 39 7.44 -6.14 -4.88
C VAL A 39 6.62 -7.30 -5.44
N ILE A 40 5.95 -8.05 -4.57
CA ILE A 40 5.17 -9.23 -4.96
C ILE A 40 4.01 -8.86 -5.88
N GLU A 41 3.30 -7.79 -5.54
CA GLU A 41 2.14 -7.31 -6.32
C GLU A 41 2.53 -6.96 -7.76
N ASN A 42 3.75 -6.50 -7.97
CA ASN A 42 4.23 -6.09 -9.28
C ASN A 42 5.00 -7.19 -10.02
N THR A 43 5.05 -8.41 -9.46
CA THR A 43 5.51 -9.58 -10.21
C THR A 43 4.39 -10.12 -11.08
N GLU A 44 4.73 -10.85 -12.11
CA GLU A 44 3.75 -11.46 -12.99
C GLU A 44 2.83 -12.42 -12.22
N GLN A 45 3.40 -13.23 -11.34
CA GLN A 45 2.64 -14.17 -10.52
C GLN A 45 1.71 -13.44 -9.55
N GLY A 46 2.20 -12.38 -8.88
CA GLY A 46 1.41 -11.59 -7.95
C GLY A 46 0.24 -10.90 -8.65
N MET A 47 0.48 -10.31 -9.81
CA MET A 47 -0.58 -9.67 -10.59
C MET A 47 -1.63 -10.69 -11.04
N ARG A 48 -1.21 -11.89 -11.40
CA ARG A 48 -2.13 -12.96 -11.80
C ARG A 48 -3.02 -13.38 -10.63
N VAL A 49 -2.45 -13.56 -9.45
CA VAL A 49 -3.21 -13.93 -8.25
C VAL A 49 -4.23 -12.85 -7.91
N ILE A 50 -3.83 -11.59 -7.94
CA ILE A 50 -4.74 -10.48 -7.63
C ILE A 50 -5.90 -10.41 -8.63
N ARG A 51 -5.64 -10.63 -9.91
CA ARG A 51 -6.71 -10.64 -10.92
C ARG A 51 -7.74 -11.73 -10.70
N LEU A 52 -7.38 -12.82 -10.02
CA LEU A 52 -8.32 -13.89 -9.69
C LEU A 52 -9.28 -13.49 -8.58
N PHE A 53 -8.92 -12.52 -7.74
CA PHE A 53 -9.78 -12.00 -6.69
C PHE A 53 -10.64 -10.87 -7.25
N LYS A 54 -11.85 -11.18 -7.65
CA LYS A 54 -12.75 -10.20 -8.28
C LYS A 54 -13.11 -9.04 -7.37
N LEU A 55 -13.05 -9.25 -6.05
CA LEU A 55 -13.36 -8.21 -5.06
C LEU A 55 -12.16 -7.33 -4.73
N TRP A 56 -10.96 -7.67 -5.23
CA TRP A 56 -9.75 -6.90 -4.94
C TRP A 56 -9.71 -5.66 -5.82
N PRO A 57 -9.71 -4.44 -5.23
CA PRO A 57 -9.55 -3.23 -6.01
C PRO A 57 -8.11 -3.11 -6.52
N GLY A 58 -7.93 -2.63 -7.73
CA GLY A 58 -6.60 -2.36 -8.27
C GLY A 58 -5.93 -3.51 -9.00
N GLY A 59 -6.69 -4.53 -9.41
CA GLY A 59 -6.16 -5.57 -10.31
C GLY A 59 -5.66 -4.94 -11.61
N LYS A 60 -4.49 -5.38 -12.10
CA LYS A 60 -3.83 -4.75 -13.24
C LYS A 60 -3.15 -5.80 -14.12
N SER A 61 -2.91 -5.44 -15.38
CA SER A 61 -2.24 -6.30 -16.36
C SER A 61 -0.75 -5.96 -16.52
N HIS A 62 -0.31 -4.81 -16.01
CA HIS A 62 1.07 -4.36 -16.11
C HIS A 62 1.57 -3.89 -14.75
N ALA A 63 2.87 -4.08 -14.51
CA ALA A 63 3.50 -3.60 -13.29
C ALA A 63 3.43 -2.07 -13.21
N ASP A 64 3.32 -1.54 -11.99
CA ASP A 64 3.34 -0.11 -11.76
C ASP A 64 4.73 0.46 -12.05
N SER A 65 4.77 1.75 -12.42
CA SER A 65 6.03 2.46 -12.56
C SER A 65 6.76 2.56 -11.21
N GLY A 66 8.07 2.78 -11.26
CA GLY A 66 8.85 3.00 -10.04
C GLY A 66 8.32 4.17 -9.22
N LEU A 67 7.92 5.25 -9.90
CA LEU A 67 7.36 6.43 -9.24
C LEU A 67 6.06 6.10 -8.50
N ASN A 68 5.17 5.32 -9.13
CA ASN A 68 3.92 4.91 -8.50
C ASN A 68 4.18 4.01 -7.29
N ARG A 69 5.12 3.08 -7.41
CA ARG A 69 5.46 2.17 -6.31
C ARG A 69 6.02 2.92 -5.10
N VAL A 70 6.86 3.93 -5.35
CA VAL A 70 7.35 4.80 -4.26
C VAL A 70 6.20 5.57 -3.63
N GLY A 71 5.27 6.07 -4.44
CA GLY A 71 4.08 6.76 -3.95
C GLY A 71 3.22 5.87 -3.07
N ASP A 72 2.99 4.63 -3.48
CA ASP A 72 2.21 3.66 -2.71
C ASP A 72 2.85 3.40 -1.35
N GLN A 73 4.15 3.23 -1.31
CA GLN A 73 4.89 3.04 -0.05
C GLN A 73 4.79 4.30 0.82
N PHE A 74 4.90 5.47 0.21
CA PHE A 74 4.78 6.74 0.91
C PHE A 74 3.41 6.86 1.58
N TYR A 75 2.33 6.62 0.86
CA TYR A 75 0.98 6.74 1.41
C TYR A 75 0.70 5.70 2.48
N ALA A 76 1.23 4.49 2.34
CA ALA A 76 1.12 3.47 3.37
C ALA A 76 1.80 3.92 4.68
N CYS A 77 2.96 4.55 4.57
CA CYS A 77 3.67 5.08 5.74
C CYS A 77 2.95 6.28 6.34
N VAL A 78 2.42 7.18 5.51
CA VAL A 78 1.65 8.34 5.97
C VAL A 78 0.42 7.89 6.75
N GLY A 79 -0.28 6.87 6.26
CA GLY A 79 -1.45 6.32 6.95
C GLY A 79 -1.10 5.83 8.35
N TRP A 80 -0.03 5.06 8.48
CA TRP A 80 0.43 4.60 9.78
C TRP A 80 0.77 5.78 10.69
N ALA A 81 1.50 6.76 10.17
CA ALA A 81 1.91 7.95 10.95
C ALA A 81 0.70 8.76 11.39
N LEU A 82 -0.29 8.94 10.52
CA LEU A 82 -1.52 9.65 10.88
C LEU A 82 -2.23 8.98 12.05
N ALA A 83 -2.34 7.65 12.02
CA ALA A 83 -2.96 6.90 13.11
C ALA A 83 -2.15 7.04 14.40
N TYR A 84 -0.83 6.90 14.31
CA TYR A 84 0.07 7.03 15.45
C TYR A 84 -0.06 8.39 16.13
N TYR A 85 0.03 9.47 15.35
CA TYR A 85 -0.05 10.82 15.92
C TYR A 85 -1.46 11.17 16.39
N SER A 86 -2.48 10.65 15.71
CA SER A 86 -3.88 10.81 16.15
C SER A 86 -4.09 10.30 17.57
N THR A 87 -3.56 9.12 17.87
CA THR A 87 -3.70 8.54 19.23
C THR A 87 -2.93 9.30 20.27
N LYS A 88 -1.91 10.07 19.88
CA LYS A 88 -1.17 10.94 20.82
C LYS A 88 -1.92 12.22 21.12
N LEU A 89 -2.77 12.69 20.19
CA LEU A 89 -3.54 13.94 20.34
C LEU A 89 -4.89 13.72 21.00
N PHE A 90 -5.46 12.56 20.87
CA PHE A 90 -6.77 12.21 21.38
C PHE A 90 -6.69 11.01 22.30
#